data_223b526c5ea99aa5a48ceb95c10190af
#
_entry.id   223b526c5ea99aa5a48ceb95c10190af
#
_cell.length_a   1.000
_cell.length_b   1.000
_cell.length_c   1.000
_cell.angle_alpha   90.00
_cell.angle_beta   90.00
_cell.angle_gamma   90.00
#
_symmetry.space_group_name_H-M   'P 1'
#
loop_
_entity.id
_entity.type
_entity.pdbx_description
1 polymer ?
#
loop_
_entity_poly.entity_id
_entity_poly.type
_entity_poly.pdbx_seq_one_letter_code
_entity_poly.pdbx_strand_id
1 'polypeptide(L)'
;MNEKFVINIGRQLGSGGRAIGEKLAAEFGISFYDKELIQIASKESGLGKEFFEKVDEKESHSFFGGLLGLRANVNSEIYGNNYLCNETFFKIQSDVIRELAEKEPCVFVGRCADYILRENPRCVNVFITANTDDRIKRIAQSHELSLEKAQTVIEKMDKKRAEYYNFYSNKVWGAAESYHLCINSSVLGIDETVAFIRRFIEQKLG
;
A
#
# COMPACT_ATOMS: atom_id res chain seq x y z
N MET A 1 8.47 4.92 22.55
CA MET A 1 9.45 4.58 21.49
C MET A 1 10.12 5.88 21.04
N ASN A 2 11.39 6.08 21.41
CA ASN A 2 12.11 7.34 21.10
C ASN A 2 12.86 7.31 19.75
N GLU A 3 12.94 6.17 19.11
CA GLU A 3 13.66 5.99 17.84
C GLU A 3 12.71 5.82 16.68
N LYS A 4 13.11 6.30 15.50
CA LYS A 4 12.31 6.19 14.28
C LYS A 4 12.10 4.72 13.91
N PHE A 5 10.89 4.37 13.51
CA PHE A 5 10.52 3.04 13.06
C PHE A 5 9.54 3.12 11.89
N VAL A 6 9.41 2.04 11.16
CA VAL A 6 8.53 1.97 9.99
C VAL A 6 7.62 0.74 10.07
N ILE A 7 6.36 0.93 9.74
CA ILE A 7 5.39 -0.15 9.59
C ILE A 7 5.07 -0.30 8.10
N ASN A 8 5.37 -1.47 7.53
CA ASN A 8 5.04 -1.79 6.15
C ASN A 8 3.85 -2.74 6.10
N ILE A 9 2.79 -2.39 5.38
CA ILE A 9 1.56 -3.17 5.26
C ILE A 9 1.37 -3.68 3.84
N GLY A 10 1.67 -4.98 3.63
CA GLY A 10 1.17 -5.74 2.50
C GLY A 10 -0.29 -6.14 2.73
N ARG A 11 -1.12 -6.23 1.68
CA ARG A 11 -2.54 -6.52 1.88
C ARG A 11 -3.22 -7.03 0.62
N GLN A 12 -4.16 -7.92 0.80
CA GLN A 12 -5.14 -8.29 -0.22
C GLN A 12 -6.19 -7.17 -0.40
N LEU A 13 -6.80 -7.06 -1.58
CA LEU A 13 -7.91 -6.13 -1.81
C LEU A 13 -9.13 -6.58 -0.99
N GLY A 14 -9.80 -5.64 -0.33
CA GLY A 14 -10.95 -5.93 0.54
C GLY A 14 -10.60 -6.51 1.91
N SER A 15 -9.29 -6.72 2.23
CA SER A 15 -8.89 -7.20 3.56
C SER A 15 -8.97 -6.16 4.68
N GLY A 16 -9.25 -4.90 4.36
CA GLY A 16 -9.22 -3.81 5.34
C GLY A 16 -7.81 -3.29 5.66
N GLY A 17 -6.77 -3.78 4.96
CA GLY A 17 -5.39 -3.44 5.29
C GLY A 17 -5.05 -1.95 5.19
N ARG A 18 -5.73 -1.16 4.31
CA ARG A 18 -5.56 0.30 4.26
C ARG A 18 -6.11 0.95 5.54
N ALA A 19 -7.34 0.62 5.91
CA ALA A 19 -7.98 1.15 7.12
C ALA A 19 -7.21 0.76 8.41
N ILE A 20 -6.68 -0.47 8.46
CA ILE A 20 -5.80 -0.92 9.55
C ILE A 20 -4.53 -0.05 9.60
N GLY A 21 -3.91 0.24 8.46
CA GLY A 21 -2.73 1.11 8.40
C GLY A 21 -3.01 2.53 8.86
N GLU A 22 -4.12 3.12 8.45
CA GLU A 22 -4.55 4.45 8.90
C GLU A 22 -4.78 4.50 10.41
N LYS A 23 -5.47 3.49 10.96
CA LYS A 23 -5.70 3.40 12.42
C LYS A 23 -4.41 3.22 13.20
N LEU A 24 -3.49 2.37 12.74
CA LEU A 24 -2.17 2.20 13.36
C LEU A 24 -1.38 3.51 13.34
N ALA A 25 -1.38 4.23 12.22
CA ALA A 25 -0.71 5.51 12.13
C ALA A 25 -1.30 6.53 13.13
N ALA A 26 -2.62 6.60 13.24
CA ALA A 26 -3.31 7.45 14.21
C ALA A 26 -2.99 7.09 15.66
N GLU A 27 -3.01 5.77 16.02
CA GLU A 27 -2.70 5.32 17.38
C GLU A 27 -1.25 5.56 17.81
N PHE A 28 -0.30 5.46 16.89
CA PHE A 28 1.10 5.77 17.15
C PHE A 28 1.44 7.26 16.99
N GLY A 29 0.52 8.07 16.42
CA GLY A 29 0.77 9.48 16.11
C GLY A 29 1.86 9.67 15.06
N ILE A 30 1.90 8.83 14.04
CA ILE A 30 2.92 8.80 12.98
C ILE A 30 2.32 9.01 11.59
N SER A 31 3.15 9.35 10.61
CA SER A 31 2.72 9.62 9.25
C SER A 31 2.22 8.36 8.53
N PHE A 32 1.24 8.54 7.65
CA PHE A 32 0.65 7.48 6.84
C PHE A 32 0.87 7.75 5.36
N TYR A 33 1.37 6.74 4.64
CA TYR A 33 1.65 6.83 3.21
C TYR A 33 1.08 5.63 2.46
N ASP A 34 0.08 5.87 1.62
CA ASP A 34 -0.41 4.89 0.65
C ASP A 34 0.10 5.21 -0.77
N LYS A 35 -0.45 4.52 -1.77
CA LYS A 35 -0.08 4.68 -3.16
C LYS A 35 -0.18 6.13 -3.63
N GLU A 36 -1.29 6.79 -3.30
CA GLU A 36 -1.60 8.15 -3.74
C GLU A 36 -0.63 9.14 -3.09
N LEU A 37 -0.42 9.03 -1.80
CA LEU A 37 0.48 9.91 -1.05
C LEU A 37 1.95 9.74 -1.47
N ILE A 38 2.39 8.50 -1.77
CA ILE A 38 3.73 8.26 -2.31
C ILE A 38 3.88 8.90 -3.71
N GLN A 39 2.85 8.86 -4.55
CA GLN A 39 2.89 9.53 -5.85
C GLN A 39 2.97 11.05 -5.71
N ILE A 40 2.22 11.65 -4.79
CA ILE A 40 2.28 13.09 -4.51
C ILE A 40 3.68 13.46 -4.02
N ALA A 41 4.20 12.75 -3.03
CA ALA A 41 5.54 12.98 -2.50
C ALA A 41 6.62 12.82 -3.58
N SER A 42 6.46 11.87 -4.51
CA SER A 42 7.38 11.67 -5.64
C SER A 42 7.40 12.86 -6.60
N LYS A 43 6.26 13.52 -6.79
CA LYS A 43 6.17 14.75 -7.61
C LYS A 43 6.76 15.96 -6.88
N GLU A 44 6.43 16.11 -5.61
CA GLU A 44 6.85 17.27 -4.80
C GLU A 44 8.34 17.27 -4.45
N SER A 45 8.95 16.08 -4.30
CA SER A 45 10.38 15.95 -4.01
C SER A 45 11.29 16.43 -5.16
N GLY A 46 10.74 16.65 -6.36
CA GLY A 46 11.52 16.94 -7.56
C GLY A 46 12.29 15.74 -8.10
N LEU A 47 12.30 14.61 -7.40
CA LEU A 47 12.88 13.37 -7.88
C LEU A 47 12.09 12.88 -9.10
N GLY A 48 12.78 12.78 -10.24
CA GLY A 48 12.14 12.36 -11.48
C GLY A 48 11.26 13.41 -12.16
N LYS A 49 11.47 14.70 -11.92
CA LYS A 49 10.75 15.80 -12.59
C LYS A 49 10.65 15.60 -14.10
N GLU A 50 11.76 15.29 -14.77
CA GLU A 50 11.79 15.01 -16.21
C GLU A 50 10.94 13.80 -16.61
N PHE A 51 10.81 12.80 -15.73
CA PHE A 51 9.95 11.65 -15.97
C PHE A 51 8.48 12.04 -15.93
N PHE A 52 8.06 12.79 -14.92
CA PHE A 52 6.68 13.23 -14.80
C PHE A 52 6.30 14.24 -15.90
N GLU A 53 7.20 15.13 -16.30
CA GLU A 53 6.99 16.05 -17.44
C GLU A 53 6.76 15.30 -18.75
N LYS A 54 7.59 14.28 -19.06
CA LYS A 54 7.41 13.45 -20.27
C LYS A 54 6.13 12.61 -20.25
N VAL A 55 5.66 12.25 -19.07
CA VAL A 55 4.41 11.52 -18.88
C VAL A 55 3.22 12.44 -19.09
N ASP A 56 3.26 13.63 -18.50
CA ASP A 56 2.21 14.63 -18.62
C ASP A 56 2.04 15.10 -20.08
N GLU A 57 3.14 15.22 -20.85
CA GLU A 57 3.10 15.53 -22.28
C GLU A 57 2.42 14.44 -23.12
N LYS A 58 2.56 13.16 -22.75
CA LYS A 58 1.97 12.03 -23.48
C LYS A 58 0.51 11.75 -23.13
N GLU A 59 0.05 12.18 -21.98
CA GLU A 59 -1.28 11.83 -21.41
C GLU A 59 -2.18 13.04 -21.12
N SER A 60 -2.01 14.16 -21.82
CA SER A 60 -2.77 15.42 -21.57
C SER A 60 -4.30 15.29 -21.62
N HIS A 61 -4.87 14.12 -21.91
CA HIS A 61 -6.31 13.92 -22.04
C HIS A 61 -6.98 12.88 -21.14
N SER A 62 -6.27 12.07 -20.36
CA SER A 62 -6.95 10.98 -19.63
C SER A 62 -6.59 10.81 -18.14
N PHE A 63 -5.45 11.29 -17.68
CA PHE A 63 -4.94 10.93 -16.35
C PHE A 63 -5.19 11.98 -15.25
N PHE A 64 -5.19 13.26 -15.58
CA PHE A 64 -5.31 14.36 -14.61
C PHE A 64 -6.74 14.78 -14.25
N GLY A 65 -7.72 14.43 -15.07
CA GLY A 65 -9.13 14.72 -14.77
C GLY A 65 -9.68 14.02 -13.54
N GLY A 66 -9.01 12.97 -13.07
CA GLY A 66 -9.42 12.20 -11.89
C GLY A 66 -8.80 12.64 -10.56
N LEU A 67 -7.71 13.42 -10.58
CA LEU A 67 -6.98 13.76 -9.35
C LEU A 67 -7.52 15.01 -8.63
N LEU A 68 -8.23 15.91 -9.35
CA LEU A 68 -8.82 17.15 -8.81
C LEU A 68 -10.32 17.06 -8.55
N GLY A 69 -10.97 15.98 -8.92
CA GLY A 69 -12.39 15.72 -8.65
C GLY A 69 -12.58 14.95 -7.34
N LEU A 70 -13.04 15.61 -6.32
CA LEU A 70 -13.52 15.10 -5.04
C LEU A 70 -14.59 14.00 -5.21
N ARG A 71 -14.15 12.80 -5.59
CA ARG A 71 -14.77 11.49 -5.42
C ARG A 71 -13.84 10.51 -6.11
N ALA A 72 -13.05 9.79 -5.30
CA ALA A 72 -12.18 8.73 -5.80
C ALA A 72 -13.00 7.74 -6.63
N ASN A 73 -12.97 7.90 -7.94
CA ASN A 73 -13.58 6.95 -8.83
C ASN A 73 -12.76 5.66 -8.78
N VAL A 74 -13.40 4.57 -8.40
CA VAL A 74 -12.91 3.18 -8.41
C VAL A 74 -12.10 2.83 -9.66
N ASN A 75 -12.38 3.52 -10.75
CA ASN A 75 -11.71 3.35 -12.03
C ASN A 75 -10.20 3.64 -11.99
N SER A 76 -9.70 4.56 -11.15
CA SER A 76 -8.26 4.85 -11.12
C SER A 76 -7.43 3.73 -10.47
N GLU A 77 -7.97 3.04 -9.45
CA GLU A 77 -7.32 1.83 -8.89
C GLU A 77 -7.41 0.63 -9.85
N ILE A 78 -8.51 0.52 -10.59
CA ILE A 78 -8.79 -0.63 -11.46
C ILE A 78 -8.12 -0.50 -12.83
N TYR A 79 -7.98 0.71 -13.38
CA TYR A 79 -7.53 0.95 -14.75
C TYR A 79 -6.17 1.64 -14.91
N GLY A 80 -5.49 2.06 -13.85
CA GLY A 80 -4.16 2.67 -13.90
C GLY A 80 -3.08 1.66 -14.32
N ASN A 81 -2.86 1.50 -15.61
CA ASN A 81 -2.43 0.22 -16.17
C ASN A 81 -0.96 0.06 -16.57
N ASN A 82 -0.19 1.08 -16.85
CA ASN A 82 1.13 0.89 -17.48
C ASN A 82 2.34 1.38 -16.68
N TYR A 83 2.11 2.09 -15.57
CA TYR A 83 3.19 2.62 -14.74
C TYR A 83 3.79 1.62 -13.74
N LEU A 84 3.11 0.49 -13.52
CA LEU A 84 3.50 -0.48 -12.49
C LEU A 84 4.79 -1.23 -12.84
N CYS A 85 5.17 -1.29 -14.11
CA CYS A 85 6.35 -2.02 -14.59
C CYS A 85 7.44 -1.10 -15.16
N ASN A 86 7.47 0.18 -14.78
CA ASN A 86 8.51 1.09 -15.22
C ASN A 86 9.60 1.20 -14.14
N GLU A 87 10.80 0.71 -14.45
CA GLU A 87 11.95 0.72 -13.54
C GLU A 87 12.30 2.13 -13.03
N THR A 88 12.18 3.13 -13.90
CA THR A 88 12.41 4.54 -13.52
C THR A 88 11.43 4.99 -12.45
N PHE A 89 10.15 4.65 -12.60
CA PHE A 89 9.12 4.99 -11.62
C PHE A 89 9.33 4.24 -10.29
N PHE A 90 9.69 2.96 -10.35
CA PHE A 90 10.03 2.20 -9.15
C PHE A 90 11.24 2.80 -8.42
N LYS A 91 12.27 3.24 -9.15
CA LYS A 91 13.44 3.91 -8.57
C LYS A 91 13.04 5.20 -7.85
N ILE A 92 12.29 6.09 -8.52
CA ILE A 92 11.78 7.34 -7.93
C ILE A 92 10.99 7.07 -6.66
N GLN A 93 10.04 6.13 -6.70
CA GLN A 93 9.27 5.75 -5.52
C GLN A 93 10.14 5.18 -4.39
N SER A 94 11.15 4.40 -4.75
CA SER A 94 12.07 3.81 -3.77
C SER A 94 12.89 4.89 -3.05
N ASP A 95 13.36 5.89 -3.78
CA ASP A 95 14.13 6.99 -3.21
C ASP A 95 13.25 7.85 -2.28
N VAL A 96 12.03 8.16 -2.69
CA VAL A 96 11.04 8.87 -1.85
C VAL A 96 10.69 8.06 -0.59
N ILE A 97 10.46 6.75 -0.70
CA ILE A 97 10.15 5.90 0.47
C ILE A 97 11.32 5.91 1.47
N ARG A 98 12.57 5.84 1.00
CA ARG A 98 13.75 5.95 1.87
C ARG A 98 13.83 7.30 2.55
N GLU A 99 13.67 8.38 1.80
CA GLU A 99 13.70 9.75 2.33
C GLU A 99 12.63 9.96 3.41
N LEU A 100 11.39 9.54 3.16
CA LEU A 100 10.30 9.64 4.14
C LEU A 100 10.57 8.80 5.40
N ALA A 101 11.09 7.58 5.24
CA ALA A 101 11.43 6.70 6.35
C ALA A 101 12.61 7.23 7.21
N GLU A 102 13.54 7.96 6.60
CA GLU A 102 14.64 8.63 7.30
C GLU A 102 14.18 9.90 8.03
N LYS A 103 13.14 10.55 7.54
CA LYS A 103 12.63 11.80 8.09
C LYS A 103 11.85 11.58 9.39
N GLU A 104 10.94 10.63 9.43
CA GLU A 104 10.01 10.43 10.55
C GLU A 104 9.50 8.98 10.64
N PRO A 105 8.97 8.55 11.81
CA PRO A 105 8.24 7.30 11.92
C PRO A 105 7.00 7.31 11.03
N CYS A 106 6.75 6.22 10.33
CA CYS A 106 5.65 6.20 9.37
C CYS A 106 5.10 4.80 9.07
N VAL A 107 3.91 4.77 8.46
CA VAL A 107 3.26 3.59 7.92
C VAL A 107 3.26 3.69 6.39
N PHE A 108 3.79 2.68 5.71
CA PHE A 108 3.64 2.52 4.26
C PHE A 108 2.65 1.41 3.94
N VAL A 109 1.77 1.64 2.97
CA VAL A 109 0.82 0.63 2.51
C VAL A 109 1.13 0.22 1.07
N GLY A 110 1.77 -0.94 0.93
CA GLY A 110 2.20 -1.53 -0.35
C GLY A 110 3.50 -0.95 -0.91
N ARG A 111 3.61 -0.91 -2.25
CA ARG A 111 4.74 -0.36 -3.02
C ARG A 111 6.10 -1.01 -2.75
N CYS A 112 6.10 -2.27 -2.32
CA CYS A 112 7.33 -2.98 -1.96
C CYS A 112 8.15 -2.26 -0.87
N ALA A 113 7.52 -1.44 -0.01
CA ALA A 113 8.23 -0.68 1.01
C ALA A 113 9.01 -1.60 1.96
N ASP A 114 8.49 -2.79 2.26
CA ASP A 114 9.17 -3.83 3.03
C ASP A 114 10.48 -4.31 2.38
N TYR A 115 10.53 -4.39 1.05
CA TYR A 115 11.74 -4.74 0.30
C TYR A 115 12.67 -3.53 0.15
N ILE A 116 12.13 -2.35 -0.13
CA ILE A 116 12.91 -1.10 -0.28
C ILE A 116 13.66 -0.79 1.02
N LEU A 117 13.03 -1.01 2.18
CA LEU A 117 13.54 -0.72 3.51
C LEU A 117 14.09 -1.96 4.24
N ARG A 118 14.44 -3.03 3.51
CA ARG A 118 14.87 -4.31 4.10
C ARG A 118 16.12 -4.23 4.98
N GLU A 119 16.97 -3.24 4.75
CA GLU A 119 18.17 -2.99 5.55
C GLU A 119 17.89 -2.18 6.83
N ASN A 120 16.68 -1.67 7.01
CA ASN A 120 16.30 -0.94 8.20
C ASN A 120 15.82 -1.93 9.29
N PRO A 121 16.58 -2.14 10.38
CA PRO A 121 16.26 -3.12 11.42
C PRO A 121 14.99 -2.76 12.22
N ARG A 122 14.58 -1.49 12.16
CA ARG A 122 13.37 -1.01 12.85
C ARG A 122 12.13 -0.99 11.94
N CYS A 123 12.14 -1.78 10.88
CA CYS A 123 10.96 -2.04 10.06
C CYS A 123 10.13 -3.18 10.63
N VAL A 124 8.82 -3.04 10.63
CA VAL A 124 7.85 -4.08 10.93
C VAL A 124 7.00 -4.36 9.69
N ASN A 125 7.15 -5.55 9.12
CA ASN A 125 6.47 -5.94 7.90
C ASN A 125 5.27 -6.83 8.23
N VAL A 126 4.07 -6.37 7.91
CA VAL A 126 2.80 -7.05 8.20
C VAL A 126 2.06 -7.31 6.89
N PHE A 127 1.46 -8.49 6.75
CA PHE A 127 0.57 -8.81 5.65
C PHE A 127 -0.85 -9.05 6.13
N ILE A 128 -1.83 -8.33 5.55
CA ILE A 128 -3.23 -8.42 5.94
C ILE A 128 -4.01 -9.22 4.90
N THR A 129 -4.58 -10.34 5.32
CA THR A 129 -5.54 -11.13 4.56
C THR A 129 -6.95 -10.94 5.12
N ALA A 130 -7.95 -11.51 4.45
CA ALA A 130 -9.30 -11.73 4.98
C ALA A 130 -9.97 -12.88 4.21
N ASN A 131 -11.04 -13.44 4.76
CA ASN A 131 -11.85 -14.44 4.09
C ASN A 131 -12.39 -13.89 2.77
N THR A 132 -12.43 -14.71 1.74
CA THR A 132 -12.84 -14.30 0.39
C THR A 132 -14.23 -13.65 0.38
N ASP A 133 -15.19 -14.25 1.07
CA ASP A 133 -16.57 -13.72 1.13
C ASP A 133 -16.64 -12.32 1.79
N ASP A 134 -15.86 -12.10 2.84
CA ASP A 134 -15.82 -10.80 3.52
C ASP A 134 -15.17 -9.73 2.64
N ARG A 135 -14.15 -10.11 1.90
CA ARG A 135 -13.48 -9.24 0.93
C ARG A 135 -14.44 -8.85 -0.19
N ILE A 136 -15.16 -9.83 -0.76
CA ILE A 136 -16.16 -9.61 -1.82
C ILE A 136 -17.26 -8.67 -1.33
N LYS A 137 -17.82 -8.92 -0.14
CA LYS A 137 -18.86 -8.08 0.45
C LYS A 137 -18.38 -6.64 0.67
N ARG A 138 -17.18 -6.45 1.23
CA ARG A 138 -16.60 -5.11 1.45
C ARG A 138 -16.41 -4.35 0.14
N ILE A 139 -15.87 -5.01 -0.90
CA ILE A 139 -15.66 -4.36 -2.21
C ILE A 139 -16.99 -4.10 -2.91
N ALA A 140 -17.92 -5.03 -2.89
CA ALA A 140 -19.26 -4.83 -3.46
C ALA A 140 -19.96 -3.62 -2.82
N GLN A 141 -19.93 -3.52 -1.50
CA GLN A 141 -20.56 -2.42 -0.76
C GLN A 141 -19.86 -1.08 -0.99
N SER A 142 -18.53 -1.04 -0.90
CA SER A 142 -17.77 0.22 -1.02
C SER A 142 -17.76 0.81 -2.42
N HIS A 143 -18.02 -0.02 -3.44
CA HIS A 143 -17.94 0.38 -4.85
C HIS A 143 -19.27 0.22 -5.60
N GLU A 144 -20.34 -0.11 -4.90
CA GLU A 144 -21.69 -0.32 -5.47
C GLU A 144 -21.69 -1.34 -6.64
N LEU A 145 -20.97 -2.46 -6.45
CA LEU A 145 -20.81 -3.51 -7.44
C LEU A 145 -21.66 -4.75 -7.09
N SER A 146 -21.98 -5.57 -8.11
CA SER A 146 -22.47 -6.94 -7.83
C SER A 146 -21.35 -7.79 -7.21
N LEU A 147 -21.71 -8.86 -6.51
CA LEU A 147 -20.74 -9.77 -5.89
C LEU A 147 -19.79 -10.39 -6.92
N GLU A 148 -20.28 -10.78 -8.10
CA GLU A 148 -19.46 -11.35 -9.17
C GLU A 148 -18.46 -10.32 -9.72
N LYS A 149 -18.89 -9.07 -9.90
CA LYS A 149 -18.00 -7.99 -10.33
C LYS A 149 -16.95 -7.69 -9.26
N ALA A 150 -17.35 -7.66 -7.99
CA ALA A 150 -16.41 -7.45 -6.87
C ALA A 150 -15.36 -8.57 -6.81
N GLN A 151 -15.75 -9.83 -6.98
CA GLN A 151 -14.83 -10.96 -7.06
C GLN A 151 -13.83 -10.79 -8.20
N THR A 152 -14.31 -10.50 -9.41
CA THR A 152 -13.45 -10.27 -10.59
C THR A 152 -12.43 -9.14 -10.33
N VAL A 153 -12.87 -8.05 -9.69
CA VAL A 153 -11.99 -6.92 -9.33
C VAL A 153 -10.92 -7.35 -8.33
N ILE A 154 -11.29 -8.10 -7.30
CA ILE A 154 -10.37 -8.62 -6.27
C ILE A 154 -9.29 -9.49 -6.92
N GLU A 155 -9.67 -10.48 -7.72
CA GLU A 155 -8.74 -11.40 -8.39
C GLU A 155 -7.76 -10.65 -9.29
N LYS A 156 -8.27 -9.72 -10.11
CA LYS A 156 -7.44 -8.90 -11.01
C LYS A 156 -6.46 -8.02 -10.25
N MET A 157 -6.91 -7.39 -9.17
CA MET A 157 -6.06 -6.47 -8.39
C MET A 157 -5.01 -7.19 -7.56
N ASP A 158 -5.37 -8.31 -6.94
CA ASP A 158 -4.41 -9.10 -6.17
C ASP A 158 -3.36 -9.73 -7.10
N LYS A 159 -3.76 -10.21 -8.29
CA LYS A 159 -2.81 -10.66 -9.32
C LYS A 159 -1.82 -9.56 -9.70
N LYS A 160 -2.29 -8.33 -9.98
CA LYS A 160 -1.41 -7.19 -10.29
C LYS A 160 -0.46 -6.85 -9.15
N ARG A 161 -0.95 -6.88 -7.90
CA ARG A 161 -0.11 -6.64 -6.71
C ARG A 161 0.96 -7.71 -6.56
N ALA A 162 0.59 -8.97 -6.76
CA ALA A 162 1.53 -10.09 -6.72
C ALA A 162 2.60 -9.97 -7.82
N GLU A 163 2.20 -9.70 -9.07
CA GLU A 163 3.11 -9.50 -10.19
C GLU A 163 4.12 -8.37 -9.90
N TYR A 164 3.64 -7.23 -9.44
CA TYR A 164 4.48 -6.09 -9.09
C TYR A 164 5.46 -6.43 -7.96
N TYR A 165 4.95 -7.00 -6.87
CA TYR A 165 5.77 -7.34 -5.70
C TYR A 165 6.83 -8.40 -6.04
N ASN A 166 6.42 -9.48 -6.70
CA ASN A 166 7.32 -10.58 -7.05
C ASN A 166 8.43 -10.13 -8.00
N PHE A 167 8.10 -9.26 -8.97
CA PHE A 167 9.06 -8.74 -9.93
C PHE A 167 10.14 -7.89 -9.26
N TYR A 168 9.77 -6.93 -8.41
CA TYR A 168 10.73 -6.01 -7.81
C TYR A 168 11.43 -6.54 -6.57
N SER A 169 10.78 -7.39 -5.78
CA SER A 169 11.35 -7.92 -4.53
C SER A 169 12.05 -9.27 -4.69
N ASN A 170 11.79 -9.98 -5.77
CA ASN A 170 12.18 -11.38 -5.96
C ASN A 170 11.69 -12.29 -4.82
N LYS A 171 10.58 -11.93 -4.18
CA LYS A 171 9.87 -12.67 -3.12
C LYS A 171 8.47 -13.02 -3.59
N VAL A 172 7.77 -13.85 -2.85
CA VAL A 172 6.37 -14.22 -3.13
C VAL A 172 5.42 -13.35 -2.32
N TRP A 173 4.54 -12.63 -3.00
CA TRP A 173 3.56 -11.78 -2.34
C TRP A 173 2.58 -12.58 -1.48
N GLY A 174 2.42 -12.19 -0.23
CA GLY A 174 1.56 -12.86 0.74
C GLY A 174 2.12 -14.16 1.34
N ALA A 175 3.30 -14.59 0.92
CA ALA A 175 3.97 -15.73 1.55
C ALA A 175 4.44 -15.36 2.96
N ALA A 176 4.17 -16.22 3.93
CA ALA A 176 4.42 -15.94 5.36
C ALA A 176 5.89 -15.58 5.64
N GLU A 177 6.83 -16.23 4.94
CA GLU A 177 8.26 -15.98 5.08
C GLU A 177 8.72 -14.58 4.62
N SER A 178 7.89 -13.88 3.87
CA SER A 178 8.19 -12.51 3.40
C SER A 178 7.86 -11.44 4.43
N TYR A 179 7.16 -11.77 5.51
CA TYR A 179 6.64 -10.82 6.49
C TYR A 179 6.93 -11.24 7.92
N HIS A 180 6.97 -10.29 8.85
CA HIS A 180 7.11 -10.58 10.27
C HIS A 180 5.80 -11.09 10.91
N LEU A 181 4.66 -10.69 10.34
CA LEU A 181 3.32 -11.08 10.78
C LEU A 181 2.38 -11.17 9.57
N CYS A 182 1.67 -12.29 9.44
CA CYS A 182 0.54 -12.45 8.53
C CYS A 182 -0.73 -12.65 9.35
N ILE A 183 -1.77 -11.84 9.11
CA ILE A 183 -2.99 -11.87 9.91
C ILE A 183 -4.24 -11.82 9.04
N ASN A 184 -5.25 -12.63 9.40
CA ASN A 184 -6.56 -12.62 8.77
C ASN A 184 -7.51 -11.72 9.56
N SER A 185 -7.84 -10.56 8.98
CA SER A 185 -8.72 -9.55 9.62
C SER A 185 -10.17 -10.00 9.78
N SER A 186 -10.62 -11.05 9.10
CA SER A 186 -11.96 -11.60 9.28
C SER A 186 -12.15 -12.29 10.64
N VAL A 187 -11.05 -12.74 11.26
CA VAL A 187 -11.10 -13.46 12.53
C VAL A 187 -11.39 -12.52 13.69
N LEU A 188 -10.73 -11.37 13.72
CA LEU A 188 -10.79 -10.42 14.83
C LEU A 188 -11.62 -9.16 14.51
N GLY A 189 -11.92 -8.91 13.22
CA GLY A 189 -12.41 -7.60 12.80
C GLY A 189 -11.29 -6.56 12.71
N ILE A 190 -11.60 -5.36 12.22
CA ILE A 190 -10.59 -4.32 11.95
C ILE A 190 -9.95 -3.82 13.25
N ASP A 191 -10.77 -3.45 14.24
CA ASP A 191 -10.27 -2.78 15.45
C ASP A 191 -9.41 -3.70 16.32
N GLU A 192 -9.83 -4.93 16.54
CA GLU A 192 -9.04 -5.91 17.29
C GLU A 192 -7.79 -6.35 16.52
N THR A 193 -7.84 -6.36 15.18
CA THR A 193 -6.65 -6.58 14.36
C THR A 193 -5.64 -5.46 14.56
N VAL A 194 -6.07 -4.21 14.62
CA VAL A 194 -5.21 -3.04 14.93
C VAL A 194 -4.57 -3.21 16.30
N ALA A 195 -5.37 -3.50 17.34
CA ALA A 195 -4.88 -3.68 18.70
C ALA A 195 -3.86 -4.83 18.81
N PHE A 196 -4.07 -5.93 18.08
CA PHE A 196 -3.15 -7.05 18.03
C PHE A 196 -1.83 -6.67 17.35
N ILE A 197 -1.89 -6.03 16.19
CA ILE A 197 -0.70 -5.60 15.43
C ILE A 197 0.09 -4.57 16.26
N ARG A 198 -0.58 -3.64 16.92
CA ARG A 198 0.05 -2.66 17.79
C ARG A 198 0.89 -3.33 18.87
N ARG A 199 0.31 -4.29 19.61
CA ARG A 199 1.05 -5.05 20.63
C ARG A 199 2.25 -5.79 20.05
N PHE A 200 2.09 -6.40 18.88
CA PHE A 200 3.20 -7.07 18.18
C PHE A 200 4.34 -6.08 17.85
N ILE A 201 4.00 -4.89 17.35
CA ILE A 201 4.98 -3.84 17.03
C ILE A 201 5.72 -3.40 18.30
N GLU A 202 4.99 -3.12 19.39
CA GLU A 202 5.56 -2.72 20.67
C GLU A 202 6.54 -3.79 21.21
N GLN A 203 6.21 -5.07 21.11
CA GLN A 203 7.09 -6.15 21.53
C GLN A 203 8.32 -6.33 20.64
N LYS A 204 8.18 -6.13 19.32
CA LYS A 204 9.28 -6.29 18.37
C LYS A 204 10.29 -5.14 18.47
N LEU A 205 9.84 -3.94 18.77
CA LEU A 205 10.64 -2.70 18.76
C LEU A 205 11.08 -2.24 20.17
N GLY A 206 10.39 -2.74 21.19
CA GLY A 206 10.65 -2.40 22.60
C GLY A 206 11.93 -2.89 23.04
#